data_69e17e14865f301d9de81872b80fcbf9
#
_entry.id   69e17e14865f301d9de81872b80fcbf9
#
_cell.length_a   1.000
_cell.length_b   1.000
_cell.length_c   1.000
_cell.angle_alpha   90.00
_cell.angle_beta   90.00
_cell.angle_gamma   90.00
#
_symmetry.space_group_name_H-M   'P 1'
#
loop_
_entity.id
_entity.type
_entity.pdbx_description
1 polymer ?
#
loop_
_entity_poly.entity_id
_entity_poly.type
_entity_poly.pdbx_seq_one_letter_code
_entity_poly.pdbx_strand_id
1 'polypeptide(L)'
;TPNYKNYGYAELIDIYATGNYYTDITLEDYRKNNTTVWNETDSQAQQGTWYCVEGSCQKLREILGNNDFMGGILVDQFYNNRTDLSRTIAQNIKDSDGLMVFDIVHIITKNLWKEVEEGMKKGGNL
;
A
#
# COMPACT_ATOMS: atom_id res chain seq x y z
N THR A 1 8.07 -18.39 -8.27
CA THR A 1 8.20 -16.94 -8.09
C THR A 1 9.59 -16.52 -8.54
N PRO A 2 9.72 -15.54 -9.42
CA PRO A 2 11.04 -15.07 -9.80
C PRO A 2 11.80 -14.67 -8.54
N ASN A 3 12.96 -15.24 -8.36
CA ASN A 3 13.83 -14.83 -7.27
C ASN A 3 14.55 -13.55 -7.70
N TYR A 4 14.01 -12.41 -7.32
CA TYR A 4 14.55 -11.10 -7.67
C TYR A 4 16.01 -10.92 -7.27
N LYS A 5 16.45 -11.62 -6.23
CA LYS A 5 17.85 -11.63 -5.82
C LYS A 5 18.77 -12.20 -6.90
N ASN A 6 18.28 -13.14 -7.70
CA ASN A 6 19.05 -13.74 -8.79
C ASN A 6 19.20 -12.82 -10.01
N TYR A 7 18.41 -11.75 -10.10
CA TYR A 7 18.49 -10.78 -11.20
C TYR A 7 19.30 -9.53 -10.84
N GLY A 8 19.83 -9.44 -9.62
CA GLY A 8 20.72 -8.37 -9.20
C GLY A 8 20.10 -7.00 -8.99
N TYR A 9 18.78 -6.84 -9.16
CA TYR A 9 18.13 -5.54 -9.01
C TYR A 9 18.17 -5.01 -7.58
N ALA A 10 18.02 -5.88 -6.60
CA ALA A 10 18.00 -5.48 -5.20
C ALA A 10 19.31 -4.85 -4.72
N GLU A 11 20.42 -5.20 -5.34
CA GLU A 11 21.75 -4.65 -5.01
C GLU A 11 22.05 -3.32 -5.69
N LEU A 12 21.28 -2.96 -6.72
CA LEU A 12 21.48 -1.76 -7.53
C LEU A 12 20.56 -0.61 -7.18
N ILE A 13 19.55 -0.83 -6.35
CA ILE A 13 18.51 0.14 -6.04
C ILE A 13 18.58 0.49 -4.56
N ASP A 14 18.74 1.76 -4.26
CA ASP A 14 18.81 2.27 -2.88
C ASP A 14 17.42 2.33 -2.24
N ILE A 15 16.41 2.82 -2.99
CA ILE A 15 15.03 2.98 -2.52
C ILE A 15 14.07 2.49 -3.60
N TYR A 16 13.13 1.62 -3.21
CA TYR A 16 12.07 1.14 -4.09
C TYR A 16 10.81 2.00 -3.91
N ALA A 17 10.16 2.38 -5.01
CA ALA A 17 8.83 2.94 -4.98
C ALA A 17 7.84 1.88 -5.50
N THR A 18 6.88 1.49 -4.70
CA THR A 18 5.95 0.40 -5.01
C THR A 18 4.54 0.93 -5.21
N GLY A 19 3.84 0.41 -6.21
CA GLY A 19 2.46 0.79 -6.48
C GLY A 19 1.47 -0.02 -5.65
N ASN A 20 1.20 0.40 -4.42
CA ASN A 20 0.20 -0.21 -3.55
C ASN A 20 -1.20 0.35 -3.87
N TYR A 21 -1.61 0.24 -5.14
CA TYR A 21 -2.82 0.84 -5.68
C TYR A 21 -4.06 -0.04 -5.42
N TYR A 22 -4.29 -0.37 -4.15
CA TYR A 22 -5.39 -1.21 -3.72
C TYR A 22 -6.46 -0.38 -3.02
N THR A 23 -7.72 -0.70 -3.27
CA THR A 23 -8.87 -0.11 -2.57
C THR A 23 -9.12 -0.76 -1.21
N ASP A 24 -8.75 -2.03 -1.05
CA ASP A 24 -8.69 -2.67 0.25
C ASP A 24 -7.39 -2.26 0.95
N ILE A 25 -7.50 -1.73 2.15
CA ILE A 25 -6.38 -1.11 2.86
C ILE A 25 -5.75 -2.10 3.82
N THR A 26 -6.57 -2.73 4.68
CA THR A 26 -6.11 -3.72 5.65
C THR A 26 -6.43 -5.15 5.20
N LEU A 27 -5.78 -6.12 5.83
CA LEU A 27 -6.14 -7.54 5.67
C LEU A 27 -7.59 -7.80 6.08
N GLU A 28 -8.08 -7.08 7.09
CA GLU A 28 -9.48 -7.14 7.51
C GLU A 28 -10.42 -6.65 6.41
N ASP A 29 -10.13 -5.50 5.79
CA ASP A 29 -10.90 -4.98 4.65
C ASP A 29 -10.93 -6.01 3.51
N TYR A 30 -9.79 -6.57 3.17
CA TYR A 30 -9.69 -7.58 2.12
C TYR A 30 -10.54 -8.82 2.40
N ARG A 31 -10.46 -9.37 3.60
CA ARG A 31 -11.25 -10.53 4.02
C ARG A 31 -12.75 -10.23 3.98
N LYS A 32 -13.15 -9.06 4.47
CA LYS A 32 -14.55 -8.61 4.49
C LYS A 32 -15.12 -8.47 3.08
N ASN A 33 -14.35 -7.89 2.15
CA ASN A 33 -14.80 -7.61 0.80
C ASN A 33 -14.72 -8.84 -0.12
N ASN A 34 -14.00 -9.88 0.27
CA ASN A 34 -13.75 -11.08 -0.54
C ASN A 34 -14.21 -12.37 0.16
N THR A 35 -15.25 -12.30 0.99
CA THR A 35 -15.73 -13.42 1.81
C THR A 35 -16.17 -14.64 1.01
N THR A 36 -16.62 -14.47 -0.22
CA THR A 36 -17.06 -15.57 -1.10
C THR A 36 -15.90 -16.37 -1.70
N VAL A 37 -14.71 -15.79 -1.73
CA VAL A 37 -13.52 -16.38 -2.35
C VAL A 37 -12.48 -16.75 -1.29
N TRP A 38 -12.58 -16.15 -0.10
CA TRP A 38 -11.60 -16.33 0.96
C TRP A 38 -11.75 -17.68 1.66
N ASN A 39 -10.70 -18.48 1.54
CA ASN A 39 -10.50 -19.70 2.34
C ASN A 39 -9.05 -19.70 2.83
N GLU A 40 -8.84 -19.64 4.14
CA GLU A 40 -7.49 -19.56 4.74
C GLU A 40 -6.60 -20.76 4.44
N THR A 41 -7.18 -21.90 4.06
CA THR A 41 -6.45 -23.10 3.67
C THR A 41 -6.09 -23.14 2.19
N ASP A 42 -6.64 -22.24 1.39
CA ASP A 42 -6.38 -22.16 -0.04
C ASP A 42 -5.11 -21.34 -0.29
N SER A 43 -4.14 -21.92 -1.00
CA SER A 43 -2.91 -21.24 -1.37
C SER A 43 -3.15 -19.98 -2.24
N GLN A 44 -4.20 -19.98 -3.06
CA GLN A 44 -4.59 -18.81 -3.85
C GLN A 44 -5.18 -17.70 -2.97
N ALA A 45 -5.99 -18.07 -1.98
CA ALA A 45 -6.51 -17.12 -1.02
C ALA A 45 -5.40 -16.52 -0.15
N GLN A 46 -4.40 -17.30 0.23
CA GLN A 46 -3.22 -16.80 0.94
C GLN A 46 -2.40 -15.83 0.06
N GLN A 47 -2.25 -16.12 -1.22
CA GLN A 47 -1.62 -15.19 -2.17
C GLN A 47 -2.46 -13.92 -2.34
N GLY A 48 -3.77 -14.03 -2.28
CA GLY A 48 -4.70 -12.91 -2.40
C GLY A 48 -4.53 -11.84 -1.33
N THR A 49 -3.94 -12.16 -0.17
CA THR A 49 -3.64 -11.15 0.87
C THR A 49 -2.70 -10.05 0.40
N TRP A 50 -1.97 -10.27 -0.70
CA TRP A 50 -1.13 -9.24 -1.29
C TRP A 50 -1.93 -8.12 -1.99
N TYR A 51 -3.19 -8.35 -2.26
CA TYR A 51 -4.07 -7.40 -2.96
C TYR A 51 -4.75 -6.41 -2.00
N CYS A 52 -4.08 -6.08 -0.91
CA CYS A 52 -4.40 -4.96 -0.05
C CYS A 52 -3.11 -4.25 0.37
N VAL A 53 -3.22 -3.02 0.86
CA VAL A 53 -2.04 -2.21 1.21
C VAL A 53 -1.21 -2.89 2.30
N GLU A 54 -1.85 -3.31 3.40
CA GLU A 54 -1.17 -3.97 4.51
C GLU A 54 -0.47 -5.26 4.07
N GLY A 55 -1.17 -6.14 3.38
CA GLY A 55 -0.61 -7.41 2.91
C GLY A 55 0.51 -7.22 1.89
N SER A 56 0.36 -6.26 0.97
CA SER A 56 1.39 -5.91 0.00
C SER A 56 2.66 -5.40 0.68
N CYS A 57 2.54 -4.50 1.67
CA CYS A 57 3.69 -4.00 2.43
C CYS A 57 4.39 -5.11 3.21
N GLN A 58 3.65 -6.02 3.85
CA GLN A 58 4.23 -7.18 4.53
C GLN A 58 5.03 -8.05 3.57
N LYS A 59 4.49 -8.31 2.39
CA LYS A 59 5.16 -9.12 1.38
C LYS A 59 6.39 -8.44 0.80
N LEU A 60 6.30 -7.14 0.56
CA LEU A 60 7.45 -6.35 0.09
C LEU A 60 8.58 -6.35 1.13
N ARG A 61 8.26 -6.21 2.41
CA ARG A 61 9.25 -6.29 3.49
C ARG A 61 9.93 -7.66 3.54
N GLU A 62 9.19 -8.73 3.36
CA GLU A 62 9.73 -10.09 3.28
C GLU A 62 10.69 -10.25 2.10
N ILE A 63 10.34 -9.73 0.92
CA ILE A 63 11.14 -9.84 -0.31
C ILE A 63 12.36 -8.93 -0.27
N LEU A 64 12.19 -7.67 0.15
CA LEU A 64 13.22 -6.63 0.09
C LEU A 64 14.14 -6.62 1.31
N GLY A 65 13.75 -7.30 2.40
CA GLY A 65 14.54 -7.34 3.62
C GLY A 65 14.77 -5.96 4.22
N ASN A 66 16.03 -5.55 4.35
CA ASN A 66 16.42 -4.26 4.94
C ASN A 66 16.48 -3.11 3.92
N ASN A 67 16.18 -3.36 2.65
CA ASN A 67 16.13 -2.29 1.66
C ASN A 67 14.91 -1.39 1.89
N ASP A 68 15.12 -0.10 1.78
CA ASP A 68 14.03 0.87 1.95
C ASP A 68 13.06 0.82 0.78
N PHE A 69 11.75 0.92 1.08
CA PHE A 69 10.73 1.09 0.07
C PHE A 69 9.65 2.10 0.50
N MET A 70 9.16 2.85 -0.47
CA MET A 70 8.03 3.76 -0.31
C MET A 70 6.75 3.09 -0.78
N GLY A 71 5.72 3.12 0.05
CA GLY A 71 4.39 2.71 -0.37
C GLY A 71 3.77 3.77 -1.27
N GLY A 72 3.35 3.38 -2.47
CA GLY A 72 2.70 4.27 -3.43
C GLY A 72 1.19 4.20 -3.35
N ILE A 73 0.54 5.36 -3.46
CA ILE A 73 -0.92 5.45 -3.55
C ILE A 73 -1.35 6.13 -4.84
N LEU A 74 -2.50 5.69 -5.37
CA LEU A 74 -3.19 6.33 -6.48
C LEU A 74 -4.38 7.12 -5.93
N VAL A 75 -4.23 8.42 -5.79
CA VAL A 75 -5.21 9.30 -5.14
C VAL A 75 -6.57 9.24 -5.83
N ASP A 76 -6.59 9.15 -7.15
CA ASP A 76 -7.82 9.14 -7.94
C ASP A 76 -8.76 7.97 -7.61
N GLN A 77 -8.24 6.88 -7.05
CA GLN A 77 -9.08 5.75 -6.59
C GLN A 77 -9.99 6.11 -5.41
N PHE A 78 -9.65 7.17 -4.66
CA PHE A 78 -10.29 7.50 -3.38
C PHE A 78 -11.08 8.79 -3.39
N TYR A 79 -11.25 9.46 -4.53
CA TYR A 79 -11.91 10.76 -4.55
C TYR A 79 -13.39 10.69 -4.10
N ASN A 80 -14.05 9.55 -4.27
CA ASN A 80 -15.40 9.28 -3.78
C ASN A 80 -15.43 8.71 -2.35
N ASN A 81 -14.28 8.36 -1.80
CA ASN A 81 -14.15 7.81 -0.46
C ASN A 81 -12.97 8.47 0.27
N ARG A 82 -13.21 9.68 0.74
CA ARG A 82 -12.19 10.53 1.37
C ARG A 82 -11.61 9.92 2.64
N THR A 83 -12.43 9.23 3.42
CA THR A 83 -11.98 8.53 4.65
C THR A 83 -10.95 7.47 4.32
N ASP A 84 -11.16 6.71 3.26
CA ASP A 84 -10.20 5.68 2.84
C ASP A 84 -8.93 6.28 2.26
N LEU A 85 -8.95 7.49 1.69
CA LEU A 85 -7.72 8.19 1.32
C LEU A 85 -6.82 8.42 2.54
N SER A 86 -7.37 8.95 3.62
CA SER A 86 -6.61 9.14 4.87
C SER A 86 -6.10 7.82 5.43
N ARG A 87 -6.92 6.77 5.39
CA ARG A 87 -6.57 5.43 5.87
C ARG A 87 -5.44 4.80 5.05
N THR A 88 -5.50 4.88 3.72
CA THR A 88 -4.46 4.29 2.86
C THR A 88 -3.13 5.01 2.99
N ILE A 89 -3.15 6.34 3.15
CA ILE A 89 -1.95 7.12 3.44
C ILE A 89 -1.32 6.67 4.77
N ALA A 90 -2.11 6.61 5.84
CA ALA A 90 -1.65 6.19 7.15
C ALA A 90 -1.07 4.76 7.14
N GLN A 91 -1.73 3.84 6.45
CA GLN A 91 -1.28 2.45 6.35
C GLN A 91 0.05 2.33 5.58
N ASN A 92 0.19 3.04 4.45
CA ASN A 92 1.44 3.04 3.70
C ASN A 92 2.61 3.62 4.52
N ILE A 93 2.41 4.72 5.23
CA ILE A 93 3.44 5.32 6.09
C ILE A 93 3.83 4.37 7.23
N LYS A 94 2.84 3.74 7.85
CA LYS A 94 3.06 2.82 8.96
C LYS A 94 3.86 1.58 8.55
N ASP A 95 3.58 1.02 7.38
CA ASP A 95 4.09 -0.29 6.97
C ASP A 95 5.25 -0.24 5.97
N SER A 96 5.66 0.97 5.55
CA SER A 96 6.80 1.19 4.67
C SER A 96 7.75 2.25 5.23
N ASP A 97 8.80 2.58 4.49
CA ASP A 97 9.80 3.56 4.92
C ASP A 97 9.51 4.97 4.41
N GLY A 98 8.44 5.15 3.65
CA GLY A 98 8.03 6.42 3.09
C GLY A 98 6.78 6.33 2.25
N LEU A 99 6.37 7.45 1.69
CA LEU A 99 5.14 7.56 0.91
C LEU A 99 5.41 8.19 -0.46
N MET A 100 4.90 7.55 -1.50
CA MET A 100 4.81 8.12 -2.84
C MET A 100 3.34 8.40 -3.17
N VAL A 101 3.02 9.63 -3.50
CA VAL A 101 1.66 10.04 -3.84
C VAL A 101 1.53 10.30 -5.34
N PHE A 102 0.71 9.55 -6.02
CA PHE A 102 0.37 9.74 -7.42
C PHE A 102 -1.11 10.15 -7.54
N ASP A 103 -1.44 11.40 -7.86
CA ASP A 103 -0.51 12.51 -8.00
C ASP A 103 -1.09 13.81 -7.42
N ILE A 104 -0.30 14.86 -7.39
CA ILE A 104 -0.67 16.15 -6.84
C ILE A 104 -1.83 16.83 -7.59
N VAL A 105 -1.97 16.56 -8.89
CA VAL A 105 -3.05 17.14 -9.70
C VAL A 105 -4.41 16.69 -9.18
N HIS A 106 -4.56 15.42 -8.81
CA HIS A 106 -5.79 14.90 -8.22
C HIS A 106 -6.07 15.51 -6.83
N ILE A 107 -5.03 15.73 -6.03
CA ILE A 107 -5.18 16.37 -4.72
C ILE A 107 -5.70 17.80 -4.88
N ILE A 108 -5.12 18.57 -5.80
CA ILE A 108 -5.51 19.96 -6.07
C ILE A 108 -6.92 20.02 -6.65
N THR A 109 -7.19 19.27 -7.72
CA THR A 109 -8.46 19.35 -8.45
C THR A 109 -9.65 18.86 -7.66
N LYS A 110 -9.45 17.91 -6.75
CA LYS A 110 -10.50 17.35 -5.87
C LYS A 110 -10.48 17.96 -4.46
N ASN A 111 -9.56 18.87 -4.18
CA ASN A 111 -9.39 19.50 -2.86
C ASN A 111 -9.26 18.48 -1.72
N LEU A 112 -8.26 17.62 -1.80
CA LEU A 112 -8.06 16.49 -0.88
C LEU A 112 -6.96 16.73 0.16
N TRP A 113 -6.50 17.98 0.33
CA TRP A 113 -5.41 18.32 1.24
C TRP A 113 -5.68 17.93 2.69
N LYS A 114 -6.92 18.06 3.14
CA LYS A 114 -7.31 17.69 4.50
C LYS A 114 -7.11 16.20 4.75
N GLU A 115 -7.53 15.36 3.83
CA GLU A 115 -7.42 13.91 3.91
C GLU A 115 -5.95 13.47 3.86
N VAL A 116 -5.14 14.13 3.05
CA VAL A 116 -3.69 13.89 3.00
C VAL A 116 -3.04 14.24 4.34
N GLU A 117 -3.33 15.41 4.88
CA GLU A 117 -2.82 15.84 6.20
C GLU A 117 -3.23 14.87 7.32
N GLU A 118 -4.49 14.50 7.37
CA GLU A 118 -5.01 13.54 8.35
C GLU A 118 -4.32 12.17 8.25
N GLY A 119 -4.14 11.68 7.05
CA GLY A 119 -3.44 10.41 6.80
C GLY A 119 -1.99 10.46 7.23
N MET A 120 -1.29 11.54 6.91
CA MET A 120 0.10 11.74 7.32
C MET A 120 0.26 11.81 8.84
N LYS A 121 -0.63 12.52 9.53
CA LYS A 121 -0.63 12.61 11.00
C LYS A 121 -0.87 11.23 11.65
N LYS A 122 -1.85 10.49 11.17
CA LYS A 122 -2.18 9.15 11.70
C LYS A 122 -1.06 8.14 11.47
N GLY A 123 -0.43 8.16 10.31
CA GLY A 123 0.64 7.22 9.95
C GLY A 123 1.99 7.56 10.57
N GLY A 124 2.30 8.85 10.69
CA GLY A 124 3.61 9.34 11.11
C GLY A 124 3.74 9.73 12.58
N ASN A 125 2.69 9.64 13.38
CA ASN A 125 2.67 10.13 14.77
C ASN A 125 3.04 11.63 14.89
N LEU A 126 2.66 12.40 13.88
CA LEU A 126 2.89 13.85 13.86
C LEU A 126 1.84 14.61 14.64
#